data_ab9e24114f08df5be50ec682fa7bd720
#
_entry.id   ab9e24114f08df5be50ec682fa7bd720
#
_cell.length_a   1.000
_cell.length_b   1.000
_cell.length_c   1.000
_cell.angle_alpha   90.00
_cell.angle_beta   90.00
_cell.angle_gamma   90.00
#
_symmetry.space_group_name_H-M   'P 1'
#
loop_
_entity.id
_entity.type
_entity.pdbx_description
1 polymer ?
#
loop_
_entity_poly.entity_id
_entity_poly.type
_entity_poly.pdbx_seq_one_letter_code
_entity_poly.pdbx_strand_id
1 'polypeptide(L)'
;MAIPRWEVAKRIQIMSDIPVFETLAVTLSDHVATVRLNRPEKANAMNAAMWQEIRQAFTWVDQMPEARVAVLLGEGKYFCAGIDLQMMMGLGSNIADDCDGRMREKLRRVILDLQDTLTSLERCRKPVLAAIAGGCIGGGIDLITCADMRYCASDAFFTI
;
A
#
# COMPACT_ATOMS: atom_id res chain seq x y z
N MET A 1 -23.36 27.82 -8.89
CA MET A 1 -24.32 26.78 -9.31
C MET A 1 -24.51 25.84 -8.13
N ALA A 2 -25.74 25.64 -7.64
CA ALA A 2 -25.99 24.81 -6.45
C ALA A 2 -25.85 23.32 -6.81
N ILE A 3 -25.19 22.55 -5.94
CA ILE A 3 -25.02 21.11 -6.10
C ILE A 3 -26.37 20.44 -5.79
N PRO A 4 -26.89 19.54 -6.65
CA PRO A 4 -28.13 18.82 -6.41
C PRO A 4 -28.05 17.95 -5.14
N ARG A 5 -29.19 17.81 -4.41
CA ARG A 5 -29.23 17.01 -3.17
C ARG A 5 -28.78 15.55 -3.35
N TRP A 6 -29.10 14.92 -4.49
CA TRP A 6 -28.67 13.55 -4.77
C TRP A 6 -27.13 13.44 -4.93
N GLU A 7 -26.49 14.47 -5.48
CA GLU A 7 -25.03 14.52 -5.62
C GLU A 7 -24.36 14.70 -4.27
N VAL A 8 -24.95 15.51 -3.38
CA VAL A 8 -24.46 15.63 -2.00
C VAL A 8 -24.59 14.30 -1.26
N ALA A 9 -25.76 13.63 -1.37
CA ALA A 9 -25.96 12.32 -0.77
C ALA A 9 -24.98 11.27 -1.29
N LYS A 10 -24.73 11.26 -2.61
CA LYS A 10 -23.74 10.36 -3.23
C LYS A 10 -22.33 10.64 -2.72
N ARG A 11 -21.93 11.89 -2.60
CA ARG A 11 -20.61 12.26 -2.04
C ARG A 11 -20.46 11.82 -0.58
N ILE A 12 -21.49 12.00 0.24
CA ILE A 12 -21.50 11.53 1.64
C ILE A 12 -21.36 10.00 1.68
N GLN A 13 -22.09 9.26 0.85
CA GLN A 13 -22.00 7.81 0.79
C GLN A 13 -20.59 7.36 0.37
N ILE A 14 -20.01 7.94 -0.67
CA ILE A 14 -18.65 7.65 -1.11
C ILE A 14 -17.65 7.91 0.02
N MET A 15 -17.79 9.02 0.74
CA MET A 15 -16.90 9.33 1.88
C MET A 15 -17.05 8.32 3.02
N SER A 16 -18.25 7.78 3.27
CA SER A 16 -18.45 6.73 4.28
C SER A 16 -17.88 5.37 3.87
N ASP A 17 -17.69 5.14 2.57
CA ASP A 17 -17.19 3.88 2.02
C ASP A 17 -15.66 3.86 1.88
N ILE A 18 -14.98 5.00 2.13
CA ILE A 18 -13.51 5.05 2.14
C ILE A 18 -13.01 4.35 3.40
N PRO A 19 -12.15 3.33 3.27
CA PRO A 19 -11.62 2.62 4.43
C PRO A 19 -10.71 3.52 5.26
N VAL A 20 -10.80 3.38 6.57
CA VAL A 20 -9.91 4.04 7.53
C VAL A 20 -8.84 3.06 7.96
N PHE A 21 -7.59 3.44 7.85
CA PHE A 21 -6.42 2.63 8.15
C PHE A 21 -5.56 3.29 9.23
N GLU A 22 -4.71 2.50 9.86
CA GLU A 22 -3.74 2.95 10.86
C GLU A 22 -2.50 3.56 10.19
N THR A 23 -2.03 2.93 9.11
CA THR A 23 -0.75 3.22 8.46
C THR A 23 -0.86 3.78 7.06
N LEU A 24 -2.08 3.86 6.53
CA LEU A 24 -2.37 4.46 5.24
C LEU A 24 -3.37 5.60 5.38
N ALA A 25 -3.25 6.60 4.51
CA ALA A 25 -4.30 7.59 4.28
C ALA A 25 -4.86 7.39 2.87
N VAL A 26 -6.17 7.11 2.78
CA VAL A 26 -6.85 6.90 1.51
C VAL A 26 -7.87 8.00 1.27
N THR A 27 -7.86 8.56 0.07
CA THR A 27 -8.83 9.58 -0.35
C THR A 27 -9.32 9.27 -1.76
N LEU A 28 -10.52 9.75 -2.09
CA LEU A 28 -11.07 9.67 -3.44
C LEU A 28 -11.62 11.05 -3.82
N SER A 29 -11.05 11.65 -4.87
CA SER A 29 -11.51 12.92 -5.44
C SER A 29 -11.36 12.86 -6.96
N ASP A 30 -12.36 13.37 -7.66
CA ASP A 30 -12.35 13.48 -9.13
C ASP A 30 -11.96 12.19 -9.84
N HIS A 31 -12.46 11.06 -9.34
CA HIS A 31 -12.18 9.70 -9.80
C HIS A 31 -10.74 9.20 -9.57
N VAL A 32 -9.92 9.94 -8.83
CA VAL A 32 -8.57 9.54 -8.43
C VAL A 32 -8.59 9.03 -7.00
N ALA A 33 -8.27 7.76 -6.82
CA ALA A 33 -8.01 7.19 -5.50
C ALA A 33 -6.55 7.45 -5.13
N THR A 34 -6.30 8.20 -4.07
CA THR A 34 -4.94 8.42 -3.55
C THR A 34 -4.72 7.52 -2.36
N VAL A 35 -3.75 6.61 -2.49
CA VAL A 35 -3.28 5.72 -1.42
C VAL A 35 -1.93 6.21 -0.95
N ARG A 36 -1.85 6.71 0.28
CA ARG A 36 -0.64 7.31 0.83
C ARG A 36 -0.10 6.46 1.97
N LEU A 37 1.16 6.03 1.88
CA LEU A 37 1.88 5.43 3.00
C LEU A 37 2.07 6.51 4.07
N ASN A 38 1.58 6.28 5.28
CA ASN A 38 1.42 7.32 6.31
C ASN A 38 2.08 6.91 7.65
N ARG A 39 3.36 6.57 7.59
CA ARG A 39 4.26 6.38 8.74
C ARG A 39 5.55 7.20 8.54
N PRO A 40 5.45 8.53 8.32
CA PRO A 40 6.63 9.35 7.97
C PRO A 40 7.72 9.34 9.04
N GLU A 41 7.37 9.18 10.32
CA GLU A 41 8.28 9.06 11.46
C GLU A 41 9.13 7.78 11.44
N LYS A 42 8.70 6.79 10.66
CA LYS A 42 9.39 5.52 10.39
C LYS A 42 9.84 5.41 8.93
N ALA A 43 9.95 6.55 8.22
CA ALA A 43 10.29 6.59 6.79
C ALA A 43 9.39 5.67 5.94
N ASN A 44 8.13 5.52 6.33
CA ASN A 44 7.14 4.63 5.72
C ASN A 44 7.58 3.16 5.63
N ALA A 45 8.40 2.68 6.58
CA ALA A 45 8.74 1.26 6.68
C ALA A 45 7.48 0.43 6.89
N MET A 46 7.35 -0.66 6.13
CA MET A 46 6.15 -1.51 6.07
C MET A 46 6.14 -2.51 7.23
N ASN A 47 5.36 -2.22 8.27
CA ASN A 47 5.05 -3.14 9.36
C ASN A 47 3.89 -4.08 8.97
N ALA A 48 3.56 -5.03 9.84
CA ALA A 48 2.52 -6.02 9.57
C ALA A 48 1.15 -5.39 9.25
N ALA A 49 0.79 -4.28 9.92
CA ALA A 49 -0.43 -3.55 9.63
C ALA A 49 -0.41 -2.96 8.20
N MET A 50 0.66 -2.26 7.82
CA MET A 50 0.78 -1.64 6.50
C MET A 50 0.73 -2.68 5.36
N TRP A 51 1.35 -3.85 5.53
CA TRP A 51 1.26 -4.93 4.55
C TRP A 51 -0.20 -5.35 4.31
N GLN A 52 -0.97 -5.56 5.38
CA GLN A 52 -2.39 -5.92 5.26
C GLN A 52 -3.23 -4.78 4.68
N GLU A 53 -2.99 -3.56 5.11
CA GLU A 53 -3.75 -2.38 4.70
C GLU A 53 -3.52 -2.04 3.23
N ILE A 54 -2.29 -2.20 2.70
CA ILE A 54 -2.01 -2.04 1.26
C ILE A 54 -2.90 -2.98 0.44
N ARG A 55 -2.96 -4.26 0.79
CA ARG A 55 -3.81 -5.24 0.10
C ARG A 55 -5.29 -4.85 0.18
N GLN A 56 -5.76 -4.42 1.34
CA GLN A 56 -7.15 -3.98 1.53
C GLN A 56 -7.44 -2.70 0.72
N ALA A 57 -6.53 -1.74 0.72
CA ALA A 57 -6.68 -0.49 -0.02
C ALA A 57 -6.80 -0.73 -1.53
N PHE A 58 -5.93 -1.56 -2.11
CA PHE A 58 -6.00 -1.85 -3.54
C PHE A 58 -7.17 -2.76 -3.92
N THR A 59 -7.61 -3.65 -3.03
CA THR A 59 -8.88 -4.37 -3.19
C THR A 59 -10.07 -3.41 -3.21
N TRP A 60 -10.09 -2.43 -2.29
CA TRP A 60 -11.11 -1.40 -2.27
C TRP A 60 -11.07 -0.53 -3.54
N VAL A 61 -9.87 -0.08 -3.97
CA VAL A 61 -9.73 0.68 -5.22
C VAL A 61 -10.31 -0.09 -6.40
N ASP A 62 -9.99 -1.38 -6.52
CA ASP A 62 -10.48 -2.22 -7.61
C ASP A 62 -12.01 -2.29 -7.65
N GLN A 63 -12.65 -2.39 -6.47
CA GLN A 63 -14.09 -2.53 -6.33
C GLN A 63 -14.86 -1.21 -6.35
N MET A 64 -14.22 -0.06 -6.04
CA MET A 64 -14.88 1.25 -5.96
C MET A 64 -15.26 1.78 -7.34
N PRO A 65 -16.56 1.87 -7.70
CA PRO A 65 -16.98 2.26 -9.06
C PRO A 65 -16.55 3.68 -9.44
N GLU A 66 -16.46 4.57 -8.46
CA GLU A 66 -16.09 5.98 -8.64
C GLU A 66 -14.59 6.19 -8.87
N ALA A 67 -13.74 5.24 -8.46
CA ALA A 67 -12.31 5.31 -8.74
C ALA A 67 -12.04 4.83 -10.17
N ARG A 68 -11.26 5.59 -10.92
CA ARG A 68 -10.82 5.24 -12.29
C ARG A 68 -9.33 5.00 -12.38
N VAL A 69 -8.59 5.50 -11.41
CA VAL A 69 -7.12 5.40 -11.31
C VAL A 69 -6.72 5.48 -9.86
N ALA A 70 -5.62 4.82 -9.49
CA ALA A 70 -4.99 4.96 -8.20
C ALA A 70 -3.64 5.67 -8.31
N VAL A 71 -3.33 6.51 -7.32
CA VAL A 71 -2.00 7.09 -7.13
C VAL A 71 -1.47 6.61 -5.79
N LEU A 72 -0.34 5.91 -5.81
CA LEU A 72 0.40 5.47 -4.63
C LEU A 72 1.55 6.44 -4.37
N LEU A 73 1.65 6.96 -3.14
CA LEU A 73 2.72 7.86 -2.74
C LEU A 73 3.08 7.68 -1.25
N GLY A 74 4.22 8.22 -0.84
CA GLY A 74 4.65 8.24 0.56
C GLY A 74 4.47 9.62 1.17
N GLU A 75 4.06 9.69 2.44
CA GLU A 75 4.06 10.92 3.23
C GLU A 75 5.46 11.24 3.74
N GLY A 76 5.84 12.51 3.76
CA GLY A 76 7.10 12.99 4.31
C GLY A 76 8.30 12.85 3.36
N LYS A 77 9.49 12.61 3.93
CA LYS A 77 10.78 12.67 3.22
C LYS A 77 11.08 11.42 2.36
N TYR A 78 10.53 10.28 2.71
CA TYR A 78 10.78 9.00 2.04
C TYR A 78 9.51 8.46 1.44
N PHE A 79 9.61 7.89 0.24
CA PHE A 79 8.52 7.10 -0.31
C PHE A 79 8.29 5.86 0.57
N CYS A 80 9.31 5.01 0.74
CA CYS A 80 9.24 3.81 1.58
C CYS A 80 10.64 3.30 1.90
N ALA A 81 10.94 3.03 3.17
CA ALA A 81 12.20 2.45 3.63
C ALA A 81 12.23 0.90 3.62
N GLY A 82 11.23 0.26 2.99
CA GLY A 82 11.17 -1.19 2.90
C GLY A 82 10.51 -1.86 4.10
N ILE A 83 10.88 -3.11 4.39
CA ILE A 83 10.31 -3.88 5.49
C ILE A 83 10.74 -3.29 6.84
N ASP A 84 9.78 -3.14 7.76
CA ASP A 84 10.06 -2.69 9.13
C ASP A 84 10.99 -3.69 9.85
N LEU A 85 12.10 -3.19 10.40
CA LEU A 85 13.12 -4.02 11.04
C LEU A 85 12.58 -4.81 12.23
N GLN A 86 11.63 -4.26 12.98
CA GLN A 86 11.01 -4.99 14.10
C GLN A 86 10.18 -6.17 13.60
N MET A 87 9.45 -6.00 12.50
CA MET A 87 8.74 -7.10 11.85
C MET A 87 9.72 -8.18 11.39
N MET A 88 10.83 -7.80 10.77
CA MET A 88 11.87 -8.71 10.30
C MET A 88 12.49 -9.52 11.46
N MET A 89 12.83 -8.84 12.57
CA MET A 89 13.40 -9.50 13.76
C MET A 89 12.41 -10.45 14.43
N GLY A 90 11.12 -10.16 14.40
CA GLY A 90 10.06 -11.03 14.94
C GLY A 90 9.76 -12.26 14.09
N LEU A 91 10.17 -12.27 12.82
CA LEU A 91 9.85 -13.36 11.90
C LEU A 91 10.35 -14.71 12.38
N GLY A 92 11.60 -14.78 12.87
CA GLY A 92 12.21 -16.01 13.34
C GLY A 92 11.39 -16.70 14.44
N SER A 93 10.89 -15.94 15.42
CA SER A 93 10.05 -16.46 16.51
C SER A 93 8.67 -16.90 16.01
N ASN A 94 8.09 -16.19 15.04
CA ASN A 94 6.76 -16.50 14.50
C ASN A 94 6.73 -17.80 13.68
N ILE A 95 7.84 -18.14 13.02
CA ILE A 95 7.95 -19.37 12.23
C ILE A 95 8.55 -20.54 13.00
N ALA A 96 9.11 -20.33 14.20
CA ALA A 96 9.78 -21.34 14.98
C ALA A 96 8.88 -22.60 15.16
N ASP A 97 9.49 -23.77 15.03
CA ASP A 97 8.87 -25.07 15.21
C ASP A 97 9.96 -26.11 15.56
N ASP A 98 9.60 -27.15 16.25
CA ASP A 98 10.47 -28.30 16.58
C ASP A 98 10.66 -29.27 15.39
N CYS A 99 9.96 -29.04 14.28
CA CYS A 99 10.08 -29.77 13.02
C CYS A 99 10.48 -28.80 11.89
N ASP A 100 11.63 -29.05 11.26
CA ASP A 100 12.14 -28.24 10.12
C ASP A 100 11.12 -28.11 8.99
N GLY A 101 10.42 -29.19 8.66
CA GLY A 101 9.40 -29.16 7.60
C GLY A 101 8.27 -28.20 7.90
N ARG A 102 7.79 -28.18 9.14
CA ARG A 102 6.74 -27.23 9.56
C ARG A 102 7.26 -25.79 9.62
N MET A 103 8.49 -25.59 10.11
CA MET A 103 9.11 -24.27 10.13
C MET A 103 9.23 -23.70 8.70
N ARG A 104 9.71 -24.49 7.74
CA ARG A 104 9.83 -24.06 6.34
C ARG A 104 8.48 -23.78 5.70
N GLU A 105 7.45 -24.55 6.00
CA GLU A 105 6.09 -24.31 5.50
C GLU A 105 5.49 -23.02 6.11
N LYS A 106 5.73 -22.74 7.40
CA LYS A 106 5.33 -21.46 8.01
C LYS A 106 6.01 -20.29 7.30
N LEU A 107 7.32 -20.36 7.06
CA LEU A 107 8.06 -19.32 6.32
C LEU A 107 7.50 -19.15 4.90
N ARG A 108 7.25 -20.26 4.19
CA ARG A 108 6.67 -20.19 2.84
C ARG A 108 5.34 -19.46 2.84
N ARG A 109 4.47 -19.72 3.81
CA ARG A 109 3.17 -19.03 3.93
C ARG A 109 3.33 -17.53 4.18
N VAL A 110 4.26 -17.13 5.06
CA VAL A 110 4.57 -15.72 5.29
C VAL A 110 5.03 -15.03 4.00
N ILE A 111 5.96 -15.67 3.26
CA ILE A 111 6.44 -15.12 1.99
C ILE A 111 5.30 -14.95 1.00
N LEU A 112 4.43 -15.94 0.84
CA LEU A 112 3.29 -15.88 -0.08
C LEU A 112 2.28 -14.79 0.33
N ASP A 113 2.05 -14.60 1.62
CA ASP A 113 1.16 -13.55 2.11
C ASP A 113 1.71 -12.15 1.81
N LEU A 114 3.02 -11.93 2.00
CA LEU A 114 3.68 -10.69 1.63
C LEU A 114 3.64 -10.45 0.11
N GLN A 115 3.91 -11.49 -0.68
CA GLN A 115 3.82 -11.41 -2.15
C GLN A 115 2.40 -11.10 -2.62
N ASP A 116 1.37 -11.68 -1.99
CA ASP A 116 -0.02 -11.42 -2.33
C ASP A 116 -0.42 -9.95 -2.08
N THR A 117 0.19 -9.31 -1.09
CA THR A 117 0.04 -7.86 -0.87
C THR A 117 0.55 -7.06 -2.07
N LEU A 118 1.76 -7.35 -2.55
CA LEU A 118 2.34 -6.68 -3.71
C LEU A 118 1.52 -6.96 -4.98
N THR A 119 1.17 -8.22 -5.19
CA THR A 119 0.35 -8.65 -6.33
C THR A 119 -1.04 -8.03 -6.33
N SER A 120 -1.55 -7.53 -5.20
CA SER A 120 -2.83 -6.82 -5.15
C SER A 120 -2.85 -5.55 -5.98
N LEU A 121 -1.70 -4.88 -6.15
CA LEU A 121 -1.55 -3.71 -7.03
C LEU A 121 -1.65 -4.15 -8.49
N GLU A 122 -0.93 -5.21 -8.85
CA GLU A 122 -0.90 -5.76 -10.21
C GLU A 122 -2.27 -6.32 -10.64
N ARG A 123 -3.01 -6.93 -9.71
CA ARG A 123 -4.37 -7.44 -9.96
C ARG A 123 -5.44 -6.36 -10.04
N CYS A 124 -5.15 -5.14 -9.57
CA CYS A 124 -6.09 -4.03 -9.65
C CYS A 124 -6.39 -3.74 -11.13
N ARG A 125 -7.67 -3.81 -11.52
CA ARG A 125 -8.12 -3.57 -12.90
C ARG A 125 -8.08 -2.09 -13.31
N LYS A 126 -7.70 -1.22 -12.40
CA LYS A 126 -7.55 0.23 -12.63
C LYS A 126 -6.09 0.59 -12.66
N PRO A 127 -5.66 1.51 -13.53
CA PRO A 127 -4.28 1.95 -13.57
C PRO A 127 -3.78 2.40 -12.20
N VAL A 128 -2.61 1.89 -11.78
CA VAL A 128 -1.92 2.26 -10.56
C VAL A 128 -0.65 3.02 -10.91
N LEU A 129 -0.56 4.27 -10.47
CA LEU A 129 0.60 5.13 -10.67
C LEU A 129 1.35 5.28 -9.35
N ALA A 130 2.66 5.01 -9.34
CA ALA A 130 3.52 5.33 -8.22
C ALA A 130 4.14 6.72 -8.40
N ALA A 131 3.90 7.62 -7.44
CA ALA A 131 4.52 8.94 -7.37
C ALA A 131 5.59 8.94 -6.28
N ILE A 132 6.86 8.90 -6.68
CA ILE A 132 7.98 8.59 -5.81
C ILE A 132 8.78 9.87 -5.53
N ALA A 133 8.86 10.26 -4.25
CA ALA A 133 9.73 11.34 -3.79
C ALA A 133 10.67 10.81 -2.70
N GLY A 134 11.93 11.27 -2.70
CA GLY A 134 12.94 10.82 -1.74
C GLY A 134 13.32 9.35 -1.88
N GLY A 135 13.60 8.69 -0.76
CA GLY A 135 14.11 7.32 -0.77
C GLY A 135 13.04 6.25 -0.99
N CYS A 136 13.32 5.32 -1.90
CA CYS A 136 12.55 4.11 -2.14
C CYS A 136 13.50 2.90 -1.99
N ILE A 137 13.32 2.11 -0.93
CA ILE A 137 14.33 1.15 -0.45
C ILE A 137 13.71 -0.23 -0.28
N GLY A 138 14.43 -1.29 -0.67
CA GLY A 138 14.07 -2.68 -0.43
C GLY A 138 12.64 -3.01 -0.85
N GLY A 139 11.77 -3.43 0.08
CA GLY A 139 10.36 -3.73 -0.18
C GLY A 139 9.56 -2.56 -0.80
N GLY A 140 10.04 -1.31 -0.68
CA GLY A 140 9.50 -0.18 -1.43
C GLY A 140 9.72 -0.32 -2.94
N ILE A 141 10.86 -0.90 -3.37
CA ILE A 141 11.13 -1.21 -4.78
C ILE A 141 10.14 -2.26 -5.28
N ASP A 142 9.93 -3.34 -4.48
CA ASP A 142 8.98 -4.39 -4.84
C ASP A 142 7.58 -3.81 -5.04
N LEU A 143 7.17 -2.87 -4.15
CA LEU A 143 5.87 -2.22 -4.22
C LEU A 143 5.69 -1.40 -5.51
N ILE A 144 6.68 -0.58 -5.88
CA ILE A 144 6.57 0.25 -7.09
C ILE A 144 6.70 -0.54 -8.37
N THR A 145 7.36 -1.70 -8.36
CA THR A 145 7.47 -2.56 -9.55
C THR A 145 6.13 -3.17 -9.94
N CYS A 146 5.20 -3.32 -9.00
CA CYS A 146 3.83 -3.80 -9.23
C CYS A 146 2.87 -2.70 -9.72
N ALA A 147 3.30 -1.43 -9.77
CA ALA A 147 2.51 -0.35 -10.35
C ALA A 147 2.63 -0.31 -11.89
N ASP A 148 1.59 0.16 -12.59
CA ASP A 148 1.59 0.29 -14.05
C ASP A 148 2.56 1.38 -14.52
N MET A 149 2.60 2.51 -13.81
CA MET A 149 3.45 3.65 -14.15
C MET A 149 4.19 4.16 -12.91
N ARG A 150 5.40 4.65 -13.12
CA ARG A 150 6.26 5.23 -12.09
C ARG A 150 6.74 6.59 -12.51
N TYR A 151 6.50 7.57 -11.65
CA TYR A 151 7.01 8.93 -11.77
C TYR A 151 7.84 9.23 -10.54
N CYS A 152 9.03 9.79 -10.71
CA CYS A 152 9.88 10.14 -9.59
C CYS A 152 10.26 11.61 -9.61
N ALA A 153 10.39 12.19 -8.44
CA ALA A 153 10.95 13.51 -8.24
C ALA A 153 12.47 13.49 -8.50
N SER A 154 13.07 14.65 -8.74
CA SER A 154 14.50 14.76 -9.03
C SER A 154 15.41 14.38 -7.86
N ASP A 155 14.88 14.38 -6.64
CA ASP A 155 15.56 13.97 -5.40
C ASP A 155 15.33 12.50 -5.04
N ALA A 156 14.59 11.77 -5.87
CA ALA A 156 14.32 10.35 -5.60
C ALA A 156 15.59 9.51 -5.79
N PHE A 157 15.80 8.58 -4.87
CA PHE A 157 16.85 7.58 -4.98
C PHE A 157 16.32 6.18 -4.65
N PHE A 158 16.96 5.17 -5.24
CA PHE A 158 16.53 3.78 -5.17
C PHE A 158 17.69 2.91 -4.70
N THR A 159 17.42 2.00 -3.78
CA THR A 159 18.40 1.02 -3.30
C THR A 159 17.69 -0.27 -2.85
N ILE A 160 18.39 -1.38 -3.03
CA ILE A 160 17.96 -2.73 -2.60
C ILE A 160 18.75 -3.13 -1.38
#